data_a660dd403082280609d6bd3454a12c79
#
_entry.id   a660dd403082280609d6bd3454a12c79
#
_cell.length_a   1.000
_cell.length_b   1.000
_cell.length_c   1.000
_cell.angle_alpha   90.00
_cell.angle_beta   90.00
_cell.angle_gamma   90.00
#
_symmetry.space_group_name_H-M   'P 1'
#
loop_
_entity.id
_entity.type
_entity.pdbx_description
1 polymer ?
#
loop_
_entity_poly.entity_id
_entity_poly.type
_entity_poly.pdbx_seq_one_letter_code
_entity_poly.pdbx_strand_id
1 'polypeptide(L)'
;MLPGLFIHLAEADNSWRVVHTDGRPHLPPDELEPLYNGDETAHWEGDTLVIDSISLDERTWINPNGWFHSDQAHVIERLRRPSMNYMEYQYTVEDPKVLTKPWTSAWDTYSLSKGDLIENFCTNNENIEQLKKLHELESSKK
;
A
#
# COMPACT_ATOMS: atom_id res chain seq x y z
N MET A 1 -3.05 6.54 -19.47
CA MET A 1 -3.05 5.34 -18.59
C MET A 1 -2.43 4.23 -19.39
N LEU A 2 -1.39 3.58 -18.87
CA LEU A 2 -0.85 2.40 -19.54
C LEU A 2 -1.88 1.28 -19.38
N PRO A 3 -2.38 0.67 -20.46
CA PRO A 3 -3.34 -0.42 -20.36
C PRO A 3 -2.67 -1.60 -19.64
N GLY A 4 -3.38 -2.19 -18.69
CA GLY A 4 -2.91 -3.36 -17.95
C GLY A 4 -2.06 -3.06 -16.70
N LEU A 5 -1.96 -1.81 -16.25
CA LEU A 5 -1.24 -1.44 -15.02
C LEU A 5 -2.05 -0.48 -14.15
N PHE A 6 -2.06 -0.77 -12.86
CA PHE A 6 -2.43 0.15 -11.79
C PHE A 6 -1.16 0.51 -11.00
N ILE A 7 -0.91 1.79 -10.80
CA ILE A 7 0.23 2.27 -10.01
C ILE A 7 -0.32 3.02 -8.80
N HIS A 8 0.04 2.56 -7.62
CA HIS A 8 -0.26 3.22 -6.36
C HIS A 8 1.01 3.90 -5.84
N LEU A 9 0.93 5.20 -5.60
CA LEU A 9 1.98 6.00 -4.99
C LEU A 9 1.52 6.40 -3.60
N ALA A 10 2.33 6.13 -2.58
CA ALA A 10 2.03 6.49 -1.21
C ALA A 10 3.08 7.48 -0.68
N GLU A 11 2.59 8.64 -0.23
CA GLU A 11 3.42 9.72 0.31
C GLU A 11 4.07 9.31 1.65
N ALA A 12 3.35 8.54 2.48
CA ALA A 12 3.77 8.24 3.84
C ALA A 12 5.17 7.63 3.95
N ASP A 13 5.53 6.72 3.03
CA ASP A 13 6.80 6.00 3.06
C ASP A 13 7.59 6.16 1.76
N ASN A 14 7.23 7.15 0.92
CA ASN A 14 7.74 7.29 -0.46
C ASN A 14 7.65 5.95 -1.22
N SER A 15 6.63 5.18 -0.92
CA SER A 15 6.46 3.84 -1.45
C SER A 15 5.59 3.85 -2.72
N TRP A 16 5.78 2.84 -3.52
CA TRP A 16 5.00 2.63 -4.73
C TRP A 16 4.74 1.14 -4.96
N ARG A 17 3.60 0.86 -5.57
CA ARG A 17 3.19 -0.49 -5.99
C ARG A 17 2.80 -0.46 -7.45
N VAL A 18 3.20 -1.47 -8.20
CA VAL A 18 2.79 -1.67 -9.59
C VAL A 18 2.02 -2.98 -9.68
N VAL A 19 0.73 -2.88 -9.94
CA VAL A 19 -0.17 -4.02 -9.99
C VAL A 19 -0.61 -4.25 -11.44
N HIS A 20 -0.49 -5.49 -11.89
CA HIS A 20 -0.95 -5.87 -13.22
C HIS A 20 -2.46 -6.07 -13.27
N THR A 21 -3.12 -5.40 -14.20
CA THR A 21 -4.58 -5.46 -14.41
C THR A 21 -4.96 -6.06 -15.75
N ASP A 22 -4.06 -6.81 -16.35
CA ASP A 22 -4.19 -7.42 -17.68
C ASP A 22 -4.79 -8.84 -17.65
N GLY A 23 -5.21 -9.29 -16.46
CA GLY A 23 -5.84 -10.59 -16.26
C GLY A 23 -4.85 -11.76 -16.19
N ARG A 24 -3.55 -11.47 -16.02
CA ARG A 24 -2.56 -12.53 -15.77
C ARG A 24 -2.84 -13.23 -14.44
N PRO A 25 -2.55 -14.53 -14.33
CA PRO A 25 -2.56 -15.22 -13.02
C PRO A 25 -1.35 -14.79 -12.19
N HIS A 26 -1.36 -15.15 -10.92
CA HIS A 26 -0.16 -15.15 -10.07
C HIS A 26 0.95 -16.00 -10.67
N LEU A 27 2.19 -15.72 -10.25
CA LEU A 27 3.33 -16.55 -10.60
C LEU A 27 3.13 -17.99 -10.13
N PRO A 28 3.66 -18.98 -10.86
CA PRO A 28 3.61 -20.37 -10.40
C PRO A 28 4.36 -20.52 -9.05
N PRO A 29 3.99 -21.49 -8.21
CA PRO A 29 4.54 -21.64 -6.87
C PRO A 29 6.06 -21.77 -6.78
N ASP A 30 6.71 -22.27 -7.81
CA ASP A 30 8.16 -22.44 -7.92
C ASP A 30 8.89 -21.16 -8.33
N GLU A 31 8.14 -20.13 -8.76
CA GLU A 31 8.67 -18.80 -9.12
C GLU A 31 8.30 -17.73 -8.07
N LEU A 32 7.43 -18.07 -7.12
CA LEU A 32 7.01 -17.15 -6.05
C LEU A 32 8.12 -16.94 -5.04
N GLU A 33 8.50 -15.67 -4.85
CA GLU A 33 9.40 -15.26 -3.77
C GLU A 33 8.62 -14.32 -2.81
N PRO A 34 8.81 -14.44 -1.47
CA PRO A 34 8.20 -13.52 -0.53
C PRO A 34 8.68 -12.09 -0.74
N LEU A 35 7.75 -11.18 -1.02
CA LEU A 35 8.00 -9.76 -1.23
C LEU A 35 7.21 -8.91 -0.23
N TYR A 36 7.62 -7.66 0.00
CA TYR A 36 6.93 -6.77 0.94
C TYR A 36 5.47 -6.53 0.57
N ASN A 37 5.15 -6.42 -0.70
CA ASN A 37 3.77 -6.29 -1.19
C ASN A 37 3.21 -7.62 -1.73
N GLY A 38 4.02 -8.67 -1.75
CA GLY A 38 3.65 -9.95 -2.35
C GLY A 38 3.66 -9.95 -3.88
N ASP A 39 3.19 -11.04 -4.46
CA ASP A 39 2.86 -11.13 -5.89
C ASP A 39 1.42 -10.63 -6.08
N GLU A 40 1.27 -9.58 -6.87
CA GLU A 40 0.02 -8.83 -7.00
C GLU A 40 -0.55 -8.93 -8.41
N THR A 41 -1.80 -9.34 -8.50
CA THR A 41 -2.59 -9.29 -9.73
C THR A 41 -3.89 -8.54 -9.48
N ALA A 42 -4.51 -8.02 -10.54
CA ALA A 42 -5.79 -7.36 -10.38
C ALA A 42 -6.71 -7.54 -11.60
N HIS A 43 -8.00 -7.40 -11.32
CA HIS A 43 -9.04 -7.39 -12.33
C HIS A 43 -10.15 -6.39 -11.97
N TRP A 44 -11.00 -6.09 -12.94
CA TRP A 44 -12.14 -5.21 -12.72
C TRP A 44 -13.44 -6.00 -12.52
N GLU A 45 -14.13 -5.73 -11.42
CA GLU A 45 -15.51 -6.17 -11.16
C GLU A 45 -16.44 -4.97 -11.33
N GLY A 46 -16.92 -4.74 -12.55
CA GLY A 46 -17.65 -3.53 -12.89
C GLY A 46 -16.78 -2.29 -12.78
N ASP A 47 -17.07 -1.40 -11.83
CA ASP A 47 -16.32 -0.18 -11.51
C ASP A 47 -15.40 -0.32 -10.28
N THR A 48 -15.26 -1.53 -9.77
CA THR A 48 -14.39 -1.86 -8.64
C THR A 48 -13.13 -2.57 -9.13
N LEU A 49 -11.97 -2.01 -8.81
CA LEU A 49 -10.69 -2.68 -8.98
C LEU A 49 -10.50 -3.65 -7.80
N VAL A 50 -10.32 -4.92 -8.11
CA VAL A 50 -10.00 -5.96 -7.13
C VAL A 50 -8.54 -6.34 -7.31
N ILE A 51 -7.75 -6.14 -6.27
CA ILE A 51 -6.33 -6.52 -6.21
C ILE A 51 -6.23 -7.75 -5.33
N ASP A 52 -5.50 -8.73 -5.80
CA ASP A 52 -5.24 -10.00 -5.15
C ASP A 52 -3.73 -10.12 -4.89
N SER A 53 -3.34 -10.35 -3.63
CA SER A 53 -1.94 -10.34 -3.19
C SER A 53 -1.64 -11.60 -2.39
N ILE A 54 -0.66 -12.38 -2.85
CA ILE A 54 -0.16 -13.60 -2.18
C ILE A 54 1.36 -13.50 -2.00
N SER A 55 1.96 -14.46 -1.30
CA SER A 55 3.42 -14.50 -1.08
C SER A 55 3.99 -13.24 -0.42
N LEU A 56 3.27 -12.71 0.59
CA LEU A 56 3.74 -11.60 1.38
C LEU A 56 4.86 -12.06 2.34
N ASP A 57 5.89 -11.22 2.48
CA ASP A 57 6.98 -11.47 3.43
C ASP A 57 6.48 -11.31 4.87
N GLU A 58 6.55 -12.37 5.66
CA GLU A 58 6.07 -12.41 7.06
C GLU A 58 6.73 -11.39 8.00
N ARG A 59 7.79 -10.73 7.56
CA ARG A 59 8.44 -9.62 8.28
C ARG A 59 7.67 -8.31 8.16
N THR A 60 6.67 -8.25 7.29
CA THR A 60 5.80 -7.08 7.13
C THR A 60 4.59 -7.15 8.06
N TRP A 61 3.85 -6.07 8.14
CA TRP A 61 2.59 -5.97 8.87
C TRP A 61 1.45 -5.61 7.92
N ILE A 62 0.28 -6.17 8.17
CA ILE A 62 -0.94 -5.85 7.39
C ILE A 62 -1.32 -4.37 7.55
N ASN A 63 -1.03 -3.77 8.71
CA ASN A 63 -1.28 -2.36 8.97
C ASN A 63 -0.29 -1.77 9.98
N PRO A 64 -0.24 -0.43 10.12
CA PRO A 64 0.68 0.25 11.04
C PRO A 64 0.48 -0.09 12.52
N ASN A 65 -0.62 -0.73 12.91
CA ASN A 65 -0.89 -1.14 14.29
C ASN A 65 -0.19 -2.45 14.68
N GLY A 66 0.65 -3.00 13.80
CA GLY A 66 1.43 -4.19 14.08
C GLY A 66 0.67 -5.50 13.91
N TRP A 67 -0.34 -5.54 13.05
CA TRP A 67 -1.03 -6.78 12.72
C TRP A 67 -0.11 -7.66 11.88
N PHE A 68 0.45 -8.67 12.52
CA PHE A 68 1.31 -9.65 11.87
C PHE A 68 0.49 -10.64 11.02
N HIS A 69 1.15 -11.25 10.09
CA HIS A 69 0.62 -12.31 9.23
C HIS A 69 1.64 -13.44 9.07
N SER A 70 1.23 -14.55 8.49
CA SER A 70 2.11 -15.65 8.13
C SER A 70 2.45 -15.61 6.63
N ASP A 71 3.30 -16.55 6.21
CA ASP A 71 3.61 -16.88 4.82
C ASP A 71 2.41 -17.35 3.99
N GLN A 72 1.27 -17.64 4.66
CA GLN A 72 0.02 -18.07 4.02
C GLN A 72 -1.02 -16.95 3.94
N ALA A 73 -0.61 -15.74 4.24
CA ALA A 73 -1.50 -14.59 4.10
C ALA A 73 -1.89 -14.35 2.64
N HIS A 74 -3.17 -14.12 2.45
CA HIS A 74 -3.80 -13.73 1.20
C HIS A 74 -4.60 -12.48 1.46
N VAL A 75 -4.31 -11.40 0.73
CA VAL A 75 -4.97 -10.10 0.90
C VAL A 75 -5.72 -9.75 -0.38
N ILE A 76 -7.01 -9.47 -0.23
CA ILE A 76 -7.87 -9.06 -1.33
C ILE A 76 -8.31 -7.62 -1.07
N GLU A 77 -7.89 -6.69 -1.90
CA GLU A 77 -8.23 -5.27 -1.79
C GLU A 77 -9.31 -4.90 -2.82
N ARG A 78 -10.23 -4.03 -2.43
CA ARG A 78 -11.28 -3.50 -3.29
C ARG A 78 -11.25 -1.99 -3.28
N LEU A 79 -11.03 -1.40 -4.46
CA LEU A 79 -11.01 0.04 -4.65
C LEU A 79 -12.10 0.43 -5.64
N ARG A 80 -12.93 1.40 -5.28
CA ARG A 80 -13.91 1.97 -6.19
C ARG A 80 -13.96 3.49 -6.05
N ARG A 81 -14.38 4.15 -7.11
CA ARG A 81 -14.49 5.61 -7.14
C ARG A 81 -15.93 6.02 -7.39
N PRO A 82 -16.78 6.09 -6.36
CA PRO A 82 -18.21 6.37 -6.50
C PRO A 82 -18.51 7.78 -7.00
N SER A 83 -17.54 8.72 -6.88
CA SER A 83 -17.62 10.07 -7.41
C SER A 83 -16.26 10.65 -7.76
N MET A 84 -16.26 11.81 -8.41
CA MET A 84 -15.01 12.53 -8.71
C MET A 84 -14.19 12.89 -7.47
N ASN A 85 -14.85 13.07 -6.32
CA ASN A 85 -14.22 13.60 -5.10
C ASN A 85 -13.91 12.52 -4.05
N TYR A 86 -14.36 11.29 -4.25
CA TYR A 86 -14.22 10.24 -3.25
C TYR A 86 -13.74 8.94 -3.88
N MET A 87 -12.89 8.25 -3.15
CA MET A 87 -12.50 6.86 -3.37
C MET A 87 -12.90 6.06 -2.12
N GLU A 88 -13.37 4.85 -2.32
CA GLU A 88 -13.65 3.90 -1.26
C GLU A 88 -12.71 2.70 -1.38
N TYR A 89 -12.29 2.22 -0.22
CA TYR A 89 -11.34 1.14 -0.08
C TYR A 89 -11.80 0.16 0.98
N GLN A 90 -11.66 -1.13 0.69
CA GLN A 90 -11.93 -2.22 1.61
C GLN A 90 -10.90 -3.32 1.37
N TYR A 91 -10.51 -4.04 2.41
CA TYR A 91 -9.65 -5.19 2.23
C TYR A 91 -10.11 -6.38 3.08
N THR A 92 -9.82 -7.58 2.59
CA THR A 92 -10.04 -8.86 3.25
C THR A 92 -8.69 -9.53 3.45
N VAL A 93 -8.47 -10.08 4.63
CA VAL A 93 -7.30 -10.88 4.97
C VAL A 93 -7.74 -12.30 5.25
N GLU A 94 -7.13 -13.24 4.55
CA GLU A 94 -7.23 -14.68 4.77
C GLU A 94 -5.86 -15.19 5.20
N ASP A 95 -5.76 -15.75 6.38
CA ASP A 95 -4.53 -16.32 6.88
C ASP A 95 -4.87 -17.50 7.81
N PRO A 96 -4.83 -18.73 7.30
CA PRO A 96 -5.25 -19.90 8.07
C PRO A 96 -4.34 -20.24 9.25
N LYS A 97 -3.12 -19.68 9.31
CA LYS A 97 -2.22 -19.85 10.45
C LYS A 97 -2.47 -18.84 11.56
N VAL A 98 -3.06 -17.69 11.25
CA VAL A 98 -3.23 -16.57 12.19
C VAL A 98 -4.70 -16.33 12.51
N LEU A 99 -5.59 -16.46 11.52
CA LEU A 99 -7.00 -16.16 11.64
C LEU A 99 -7.86 -17.43 11.66
N THR A 100 -8.85 -17.48 12.52
CA THR A 100 -9.82 -18.60 12.56
C THR A 100 -10.84 -18.55 11.41
N LYS A 101 -10.97 -17.39 10.76
CA LYS A 101 -11.80 -17.15 9.57
C LYS A 101 -11.31 -15.90 8.87
N PRO A 102 -11.61 -15.71 7.57
CA PRO A 102 -11.33 -14.46 6.86
C PRO A 102 -11.88 -13.25 7.61
N TRP A 103 -11.10 -12.17 7.62
CA TRP A 103 -11.49 -10.90 8.20
C TRP A 103 -11.58 -9.84 7.11
N THR A 104 -12.66 -9.06 7.10
CA THR A 104 -12.89 -7.99 6.13
C THR A 104 -13.07 -6.67 6.87
N SER A 105 -12.38 -5.61 6.42
CA SER A 105 -12.53 -4.26 6.95
C SER A 105 -13.90 -3.66 6.62
N ALA A 106 -14.30 -2.62 7.34
CA ALA A 106 -15.32 -1.71 6.82
C ALA A 106 -14.82 -1.01 5.54
N TRP A 107 -15.73 -0.40 4.80
CA TRP A 107 -15.34 0.52 3.71
C TRP A 107 -14.81 1.83 4.32
N ASP A 108 -13.58 2.17 3.96
CA ASP A 108 -12.98 3.46 4.25
C ASP A 108 -13.18 4.41 3.08
N THR A 109 -13.52 5.67 3.39
CA THR A 109 -13.76 6.70 2.37
C THR A 109 -12.62 7.73 2.40
N TYR A 110 -11.97 7.90 1.27
CA TYR A 110 -10.91 8.89 1.06
C TYR A 110 -11.41 10.03 0.18
N SER A 111 -11.23 11.26 0.60
CA SER A 111 -11.55 12.44 -0.19
C SER A 111 -10.36 12.85 -1.07
N LEU A 112 -10.67 13.35 -2.28
CA LEU A 112 -9.65 13.90 -3.16
C LEU A 112 -9.00 15.13 -2.52
N SER A 113 -7.69 15.09 -2.35
CA SER A 113 -6.89 16.27 -1.98
C SER A 113 -6.69 17.18 -3.19
N LYS A 114 -6.54 18.48 -2.92
CA LYS A 114 -6.16 19.49 -3.90
C LYS A 114 -4.64 19.74 -3.95
N GLY A 115 -3.91 19.16 -2.99
CA GLY A 115 -2.45 19.27 -2.93
C GLY A 115 -1.77 18.25 -3.83
N ASP A 116 -0.52 18.54 -4.16
CA ASP A 116 0.36 17.59 -4.82
C ASP A 116 0.88 16.55 -3.82
N LEU A 117 1.35 15.41 -4.33
CA LEU A 117 2.11 14.47 -3.54
C LEU A 117 3.45 15.12 -3.17
N ILE A 118 3.78 15.11 -1.89
CA ILE A 118 5.06 15.61 -1.39
C ILE A 118 5.97 14.46 -1.00
N GLU A 119 7.26 14.70 -1.10
CA GLU A 119 8.26 13.74 -0.66
C GLU A 119 8.34 13.75 0.87
N ASN A 120 8.19 12.58 1.48
CA ASN A 120 8.27 12.42 2.93
C ASN A 120 9.65 11.87 3.31
N PHE A 121 10.38 12.62 4.12
CA PHE A 121 11.70 12.19 4.59
C PHE A 121 11.60 11.59 5.99
N CYS A 122 11.93 10.31 6.13
CA CYS A 122 12.26 9.72 7.42
C CYS A 122 13.62 10.27 7.87
N THR A 123 13.61 11.31 8.69
CA THR A 123 14.82 11.81 9.35
C THR A 123 14.98 11.12 10.70
N ASN A 124 16.16 10.52 10.94
CA ASN A 124 16.51 10.10 12.30
C ASN A 124 16.75 11.32 13.20
N ASN A 125 16.81 11.14 14.52
CA ASN A 125 16.98 12.24 15.49
C ASN A 125 18.26 13.07 15.24
N GLU A 126 19.32 12.47 14.69
CA GLU A 126 20.57 13.16 14.36
C GLU A 126 20.37 14.17 13.22
N ASN A 127 19.59 13.81 12.22
CA ASN A 127 19.27 14.70 11.11
C ASN A 127 18.40 15.89 11.55
N ILE A 128 17.50 15.70 12.51
CA ILE A 128 16.67 16.77 13.06
C ILE A 128 17.52 17.83 13.77
N GLU A 129 18.53 17.43 14.53
CA GLU A 129 19.45 18.38 15.17
C GLU A 129 20.31 19.14 14.15
N GLN A 130 20.77 18.48 13.10
CA GLN A 130 21.51 19.13 12.02
C GLN A 130 20.67 20.14 11.25
N LEU A 131 19.42 19.79 10.96
CA LEU A 131 18.47 20.68 10.30
C LEU A 131 18.14 21.92 11.16
N LYS A 132 17.97 21.75 12.47
CA LYS A 132 17.79 22.88 13.39
C LYS A 132 19.00 23.81 13.40
N LYS A 133 20.22 23.29 13.45
CA LYS A 133 21.44 24.07 13.38
C LYS A 133 21.59 24.83 12.05
N LEU A 134 21.24 24.21 10.95
CA LEU A 134 21.24 24.86 9.63
C LEU A 134 20.24 26.03 9.59
N HIS A 135 19.05 25.85 10.12
CA HIS A 135 18.01 26.87 10.18
C HIS A 135 18.39 28.07 11.08
N GLU A 136 19.06 27.79 12.21
CA GLU A 136 19.61 28.82 13.09
C GLU A 136 20.73 29.63 12.40
N LEU A 137 21.62 28.97 11.65
CA LEU A 137 22.67 29.61 10.89
C LEU A 137 22.17 30.49 9.75
N GLU A 138 21.09 30.09 9.10
CA GLU A 138 20.44 30.90 8.04
C GLU A 138 19.71 32.11 8.61
N SER A 139 19.07 31.96 9.76
CA SER A 139 18.37 33.05 10.44
C SER A 139 19.31 34.09 11.05
N SER A 140 20.54 33.72 11.41
CA SER A 140 21.57 34.62 11.95
C SER A 140 22.29 35.46 10.88
N LYS A 141 22.06 35.17 9.58
CA LYS A 141 22.65 35.91 8.45
C LYS A 141 21.74 36.99 7.88
N LYS A 142 20.58 37.20 8.44
CA LYS A 142 19.65 38.31 8.15
C LYS A 142 19.74 39.39 9.21
#